data_9d33c1e7bf5442d642d3639a6c61336c
#
_entry.id   9d33c1e7bf5442d642d3639a6c61336c
#
_cell.length_a   1.000
_cell.length_b   1.000
_cell.length_c   1.000
_cell.angle_alpha   90.00
_cell.angle_beta   90.00
_cell.angle_gamma   90.00
#
_symmetry.space_group_name_H-M   'P 1'
#
loop_
_entity.id
_entity.type
_entity.pdbx_description
1 polymer ?
#
loop_
_entity_poly.entity_id
_entity_poly.type
_entity_poly.pdbx_seq_one_letter_code
_entity_poly.pdbx_strand_id
1 'polypeptide(L)'
;IEIEMCRLLVMKAAWMMDTVGNKEARQEIAMIKVAAPNMALGVIDRALQLHGGGGMADDFPLASMYARTRAMRLFDGPDEVHRRQIARMELRRQVDGWPRNRGVA
;
A
#
# COMPACT_ATOMS: atom_id res chain seq x y z
N ILE A 1 14.88 3.21 3.87
CA ILE A 1 14.48 1.79 4.06
C ILE A 1 13.00 1.61 3.67
N GLU A 2 12.10 2.42 4.21
CA GLU A 2 10.66 2.37 3.89
C GLU A 2 10.38 2.57 2.39
N ILE A 3 11.11 3.49 1.75
CA ILE A 3 11.00 3.74 0.30
C ILE A 3 11.39 2.47 -0.48
N GLU A 4 12.50 1.83 -0.12
CA GLU A 4 12.95 0.61 -0.80
C GLU A 4 11.99 -0.58 -0.58
N MET A 5 11.46 -0.73 0.63
CA MET A 5 10.44 -1.74 0.91
C MET A 5 9.21 -1.55 0.01
N CYS A 6 8.73 -0.32 -0.11
CA CYS A 6 7.60 0.02 -0.97
C CYS A 6 7.93 -0.16 -2.46
N ARG A 7 9.13 0.23 -2.89
CA ARG A 7 9.58 0.05 -4.27
C ARG A 7 9.57 -1.41 -4.66
N LEU A 8 10.11 -2.29 -3.81
CA LEU A 8 10.11 -3.74 -4.06
C LEU A 8 8.69 -4.30 -4.16
N LEU A 9 7.77 -3.84 -3.33
CA LEU A 9 6.37 -4.26 -3.39
C LEU A 9 5.70 -3.80 -4.70
N VAL A 10 5.94 -2.56 -5.13
CA VAL A 10 5.44 -2.03 -6.40
C VAL A 10 6.02 -2.81 -7.58
N MET A 11 7.31 -3.10 -7.57
CA MET A 11 7.96 -3.90 -8.62
C MET A 11 7.41 -5.32 -8.68
N LYS A 12 7.13 -5.94 -7.54
CA LYS A 12 6.47 -7.26 -7.48
C LYS A 12 5.08 -7.19 -8.11
N ALA A 13 4.27 -6.19 -7.76
CA ALA A 13 2.94 -6.04 -8.33
C ALA A 13 2.99 -5.84 -9.85
N ALA A 14 3.89 -4.99 -10.34
CA ALA A 14 4.08 -4.76 -11.77
C ALA A 14 4.49 -6.04 -12.50
N TRP A 15 5.48 -6.76 -11.98
CA TRP A 15 5.92 -8.02 -12.54
C TRP A 15 4.80 -9.06 -12.60
N MET A 16 3.99 -9.16 -11.55
CA MET A 16 2.85 -10.08 -11.55
C MET A 16 1.77 -9.66 -12.58
N MET A 17 1.51 -8.36 -12.71
CA MET A 17 0.58 -7.87 -13.73
C MET A 17 1.03 -8.25 -15.14
N ASP A 18 2.35 -8.15 -15.41
CA ASP A 18 2.91 -8.47 -16.71
C ASP A 18 2.97 -9.99 -16.99
N THR A 19 3.17 -10.81 -15.96
CA THR A 19 3.40 -12.26 -16.13
C THR A 19 2.15 -13.11 -15.95
N VAL A 20 1.30 -12.80 -14.96
CA VAL A 20 0.12 -13.60 -14.61
C VAL A 20 -1.19 -12.84 -14.74
N GLY A 21 -1.13 -11.54 -14.97
CA GLY A 21 -2.28 -10.68 -15.20
C GLY A 21 -2.87 -10.05 -13.93
N ASN A 22 -3.73 -9.05 -14.15
CA ASN A 22 -4.29 -8.23 -13.07
C ASN A 22 -5.14 -9.02 -12.08
N LYS A 23 -5.82 -10.06 -12.54
CA LYS A 23 -6.68 -10.88 -11.70
C LYS A 23 -5.88 -11.61 -10.62
N GLU A 24 -4.76 -12.18 -10.99
CA GLU A 24 -3.87 -12.91 -10.09
C GLU A 24 -3.05 -11.94 -9.20
N ALA A 25 -2.68 -10.78 -9.74
CA ALA A 25 -1.96 -9.74 -9.02
C ALA A 25 -2.83 -8.89 -8.08
N ARG A 26 -4.12 -9.19 -7.96
CA ARG A 26 -5.09 -8.35 -7.25
C ARG A 26 -4.72 -8.09 -5.79
N GLN A 27 -4.10 -9.05 -5.12
CA GLN A 27 -3.68 -8.90 -3.74
C GLN A 27 -2.52 -7.90 -3.62
N GLU A 28 -1.52 -8.01 -4.49
CA GLU A 28 -0.37 -7.10 -4.55
C GLU A 28 -0.79 -5.69 -4.95
N ILE A 29 -1.72 -5.55 -5.89
CA ILE A 29 -2.30 -4.25 -6.28
C ILE A 29 -2.98 -3.59 -5.08
N ALA A 30 -3.76 -4.34 -4.29
CA ALA A 30 -4.38 -3.83 -3.08
C ALA A 30 -3.33 -3.44 -2.02
N MET A 31 -2.26 -4.24 -1.87
CA MET A 31 -1.17 -3.95 -0.94
C MET A 31 -0.46 -2.64 -1.26
N ILE A 32 -0.11 -2.38 -2.53
CA ILE A 32 0.58 -1.14 -2.91
C ILE A 32 -0.31 0.09 -2.75
N LYS A 33 -1.61 -0.06 -2.94
CA LYS A 33 -2.58 1.03 -2.76
C LYS A 33 -2.68 1.48 -1.29
N VAL A 34 -2.42 0.59 -0.35
CA VAL A 34 -2.32 0.90 1.09
C VAL A 34 -0.90 1.35 1.45
N ALA A 35 0.10 0.57 1.09
CA ALA A 35 1.48 0.77 1.55
C ALA A 35 2.12 2.05 1.00
N ALA A 36 1.98 2.32 -0.30
CA ALA A 36 2.69 3.43 -0.94
C ALA A 36 2.22 4.81 -0.45
N PRO A 37 0.92 5.13 -0.38
CA PRO A 37 0.48 6.42 0.17
C PRO A 37 0.84 6.60 1.64
N ASN A 38 0.74 5.55 2.44
CA ASN A 38 1.10 5.61 3.87
C ASN A 38 2.59 5.88 4.07
N MET A 39 3.45 5.19 3.30
CA MET A 39 4.89 5.45 3.30
C MET A 39 5.20 6.88 2.86
N ALA A 40 4.61 7.33 1.75
CA ALA A 40 4.85 8.66 1.21
C ALA A 40 4.44 9.76 2.18
N LEU A 41 3.28 9.62 2.86
CA LEU A 41 2.85 10.55 3.91
C LEU A 41 3.88 10.63 5.04
N GLY A 42 4.39 9.51 5.51
CA GLY A 42 5.42 9.49 6.55
C GLY A 42 6.70 10.21 6.14
N VAL A 43 7.14 10.02 4.90
CA VAL A 43 8.33 10.71 4.36
C VAL A 43 8.08 12.20 4.21
N ILE A 44 6.95 12.60 3.65
CA ILE A 44 6.57 14.02 3.47
C ILE A 44 6.42 14.71 4.83
N ASP A 45 5.82 14.03 5.82
CA ASP A 45 5.66 14.56 7.17
C ASP A 45 7.02 14.86 7.81
N ARG A 46 7.97 13.96 7.71
CA ARG A 46 9.35 14.16 8.21
C ARG A 46 10.05 15.32 7.48
N ALA A 47 9.83 15.44 6.17
CA ALA A 47 10.37 16.55 5.38
C ALA A 47 9.77 17.90 5.83
N LEU A 48 8.45 17.96 6.06
CA LEU A 48 7.77 19.13 6.63
C LEU A 48 8.39 19.53 7.97
N GLN A 49 8.60 18.56 8.85
CA GLN A 49 9.19 18.83 10.17
C GLN A 49 10.59 19.43 10.05
N LEU A 50 11.42 18.93 9.14
CA LEU A 50 12.76 19.45 8.88
C LEU A 50 12.75 20.87 8.32
N HIS A 51 11.76 21.22 7.51
CA HIS A 51 11.60 22.57 6.95
C HIS A 51 10.98 23.56 7.95
N GLY A 52 10.42 23.08 9.05
CA GLY A 52 9.73 23.93 10.04
C GLY A 52 8.53 24.65 9.42
N GLY A 53 8.22 25.87 9.92
CA GLY A 53 7.09 26.65 9.42
C GLY A 53 7.14 26.96 7.93
N GLY A 54 8.33 27.08 7.34
CA GLY A 54 8.53 27.28 5.91
C GLY A 54 7.98 26.15 5.07
N GLY A 55 8.00 24.91 5.58
CA GLY A 55 7.44 23.73 4.90
C GLY A 55 5.93 23.80 4.67
N MET A 56 5.23 24.58 5.46
CA MET A 56 3.79 24.84 5.31
C MET A 56 3.46 25.96 4.34
N ALA A 57 4.47 26.75 3.93
CA ALA A 57 4.31 27.85 2.98
C ALA A 57 4.36 27.33 1.54
N ASP A 58 3.77 28.10 0.61
CA ASP A 58 3.74 27.76 -0.81
C ASP A 58 5.13 27.85 -1.50
N ASP A 59 6.14 28.35 -0.80
CA ASP A 59 7.55 28.37 -1.26
C ASP A 59 8.10 26.97 -1.48
N PHE A 60 7.55 25.97 -0.79
CA PHE A 60 7.87 24.57 -0.93
C PHE A 60 6.63 23.74 -1.29
N PRO A 61 6.78 22.67 -2.09
CA PRO A 61 5.62 21.88 -2.53
C PRO A 61 5.09 20.91 -1.46
N LEU A 62 5.71 20.86 -0.28
CA LEU A 62 5.48 19.79 0.71
C LEU A 62 4.06 19.75 1.26
N ALA A 63 3.47 20.90 1.60
CA ALA A 63 2.11 20.95 2.14
C ALA A 63 1.07 20.46 1.11
N SER A 64 1.20 20.88 -0.15
CA SER A 64 0.30 20.43 -1.22
C SER A 64 0.54 18.96 -1.59
N MET A 65 1.77 18.48 -1.54
CA MET A 65 2.10 17.06 -1.70
C MET A 65 1.46 16.22 -0.59
N TYR A 66 1.51 16.70 0.65
CA TYR A 66 0.87 16.03 1.79
C TYR A 66 -0.64 15.90 1.57
N ALA A 67 -1.31 16.99 1.25
CA ALA A 67 -2.77 16.98 1.02
C ALA A 67 -3.18 16.03 -0.09
N ARG A 68 -2.48 16.06 -1.23
CA ARG A 68 -2.74 15.15 -2.36
C ARG A 68 -2.46 13.68 -2.02
N THR A 69 -1.36 13.42 -1.37
CA THR A 69 -0.99 12.06 -0.96
C THR A 69 -1.96 11.53 0.10
N ARG A 70 -2.43 12.39 1.02
CA ARG A 70 -3.44 12.01 2.01
C ARG A 70 -4.76 11.60 1.34
N ALA A 71 -5.16 12.30 0.27
CA ALA A 71 -6.36 11.97 -0.50
C ALA A 71 -6.26 10.58 -1.15
N MET A 72 -5.07 10.11 -1.52
CA MET A 72 -4.85 8.78 -2.09
C MET A 72 -5.27 7.63 -1.17
N ARG A 73 -5.38 7.86 0.12
CA ARG A 73 -5.88 6.89 1.09
C ARG A 73 -7.40 6.82 1.17
N LEU A 74 -8.09 7.71 0.48
CA LEU A 74 -9.55 7.86 0.53
C LEU A 74 -10.20 7.56 -0.81
N PHE A 75 -9.64 8.02 -1.94
CA PHE A 75 -10.21 7.82 -3.26
C PHE A 75 -9.80 6.46 -3.87
N ASP A 76 -10.57 6.01 -4.89
CA ASP A 76 -10.38 4.72 -5.57
C ASP A 76 -10.33 3.53 -4.59
N GLY A 77 -11.14 3.60 -3.57
CA GLY A 77 -11.19 2.70 -2.44
C GLY A 77 -10.31 3.19 -1.28
N PRO A 78 -10.91 3.47 -0.11
CA PRO A 78 -10.15 3.80 1.09
C PRO A 78 -9.30 2.61 1.56
N ASP A 79 -8.31 2.88 2.41
CA ASP A 79 -7.39 1.87 2.97
C ASP A 79 -8.14 0.64 3.51
N GLU A 80 -9.27 0.84 4.17
CA GLU A 80 -10.09 -0.23 4.79
C GLU A 80 -10.65 -1.20 3.76
N VAL A 81 -11.07 -0.71 2.59
CA VAL A 81 -11.57 -1.55 1.49
C VAL A 81 -10.46 -2.44 0.96
N HIS A 82 -9.28 -1.90 0.73
CA HIS A 82 -8.12 -2.65 0.26
C HIS A 82 -7.60 -3.63 1.32
N ARG A 83 -7.55 -3.23 2.59
CA ARG A 83 -7.18 -4.11 3.71
C ARG A 83 -8.14 -5.29 3.84
N ARG A 84 -9.44 -5.04 3.71
CA ARG A 84 -10.47 -6.10 3.69
C ARG A 84 -10.23 -7.08 2.54
N GLN A 85 -9.92 -6.58 1.35
CA GLN A 85 -9.63 -7.42 0.18
C GLN A 85 -8.40 -8.29 0.43
N ILE A 86 -7.30 -7.72 0.92
CA ILE A 86 -6.06 -8.43 1.26
C ILE A 86 -6.37 -9.54 2.27
N ALA A 87 -7.06 -9.21 3.36
CA ALA A 87 -7.40 -10.17 4.41
C ALA A 87 -8.24 -11.34 3.87
N ARG A 88 -9.25 -11.06 3.04
CA ARG A 88 -10.09 -12.11 2.44
C ARG A 88 -9.29 -13.03 1.54
N MET A 89 -8.40 -12.50 0.74
CA MET A 89 -7.56 -13.30 -0.18
C MET A 89 -6.56 -14.14 0.60
N GLU A 90 -5.92 -13.56 1.62
CA GLU A 90 -4.97 -14.27 2.45
C GLU A 90 -5.64 -15.40 3.25
N LEU A 91 -6.77 -15.14 3.87
CA LEU A 91 -7.52 -16.16 4.60
C LEU A 91 -7.94 -17.32 3.71
N ARG A 92 -8.40 -17.04 2.48
CA ARG A 92 -8.73 -18.10 1.51
C ARG A 92 -7.49 -18.93 1.18
N ARG A 93 -6.37 -18.30 0.89
CA ARG A 93 -5.11 -18.99 0.59
C ARG A 93 -4.68 -19.90 1.73
N GLN A 94 -4.80 -19.46 2.98
CA GLN A 94 -4.46 -20.24 4.16
C GLN A 94 -5.42 -21.43 4.35
N VAL A 95 -6.72 -21.23 4.15
CA VAL A 95 -7.71 -22.29 4.27
C VAL A 95 -7.56 -23.32 3.15
N ASP A 96 -7.35 -22.89 1.90
CA ASP A 96 -7.19 -23.78 0.75
C ASP A 96 -5.86 -24.53 0.79
N GLY A 97 -4.81 -23.91 1.33
CA GLY A 97 -3.49 -24.52 1.57
C GLY A 97 -3.43 -25.38 2.84
N TRP A 98 -4.46 -25.33 3.69
CA TRP A 98 -4.52 -26.15 4.90
C TRP A 98 -4.92 -27.59 4.54
N PRO A 99 -4.14 -28.60 4.92
CA PRO A 99 -4.53 -29.98 4.66
C PRO A 99 -5.85 -30.31 5.37
N ARG A 100 -6.90 -30.51 4.60
CA ARG A 100 -8.26 -30.84 5.08
C ARG A 100 -8.34 -32.16 5.82
N ASN A 101 -7.25 -32.95 5.85
CA ASN A 101 -7.15 -34.25 6.48
C ASN A 101 -5.96 -34.33 7.44
N ARG A 102 -5.94 -33.50 8.47
CA ARG A 102 -5.39 -33.99 9.71
C ARG A 102 -6.57 -34.54 10.49
N GLY A 103 -6.80 -35.84 10.28
CA GLY A 103 -7.75 -36.56 11.10
C GLY A 103 -7.47 -36.24 12.56
N VAL A 104 -8.40 -35.56 13.20
CA VAL A 104 -8.44 -35.51 14.63
C VAL A 104 -8.85 -36.92 15.03
N ALA A 105 -7.83 -37.71 15.34
CA ALA A 105 -8.09 -38.95 16.03
C ALA A 105 -8.59 -38.59 17.42
#